data_2658dad8f5182d3dc224bc6d287c87cb
#
_entry.id   2658dad8f5182d3dc224bc6d287c87cb
#
_cell.length_a   1.000
_cell.length_b   1.000
_cell.length_c   1.000
_cell.angle_alpha   90.00
_cell.angle_beta   90.00
_cell.angle_gamma   90.00
#
_symmetry.space_group_name_H-M   'P 1'
#
loop_
_entity.id
_entity.type
_entity.pdbx_description
1 polymer ?
#
loop_
_entity_poly.entity_id
_entity_poly.type
_entity_poly.pdbx_seq_one_letter_code
_entity_poly.pdbx_strand_id
1 'polypeptide(L)'
;MMNISNSKDFIRSLDLSPPFEELYELGDRLGAILVNQKGDYEQHVYVRGPILYALISKLKPKTVLEFGTAGGYSALCMARAMVDNNIDGKIFTVDRLSMDFPQTRNVKDSSGNISTIKSSNNEHWPKVASKELIEKIIPITGYTGQALNKIDLPKIEFSYIDAAHHYEGVKHDFYSLLNVSAKKFDVLF
;
A
#
# COMPACT_ATOMS: atom_id res chain seq x y z
N MET A 1 16.12 -23.03 12.65
CA MET A 1 16.12 -21.77 11.89
C MET A 1 15.24 -22.02 10.68
N MET A 2 14.12 -21.29 10.53
CA MET A 2 13.20 -21.48 9.40
C MET A 2 13.86 -20.90 8.15
N ASN A 3 13.95 -21.68 7.07
CA ASN A 3 14.53 -21.20 5.82
C ASN A 3 13.41 -20.49 5.02
N ILE A 4 13.38 -19.17 5.09
CA ILE A 4 12.40 -18.35 4.36
C ILE A 4 12.99 -18.06 2.98
N SER A 5 12.50 -18.78 1.97
CA SER A 5 13.00 -18.67 0.59
C SER A 5 12.18 -17.72 -0.29
N ASN A 6 10.93 -17.39 0.10
CA ASN A 6 10.05 -16.51 -0.66
C ASN A 6 8.95 -15.91 0.23
N SER A 7 8.17 -14.99 -0.33
CA SER A 7 7.09 -14.27 0.37
C SER A 7 5.98 -15.20 0.91
N LYS A 8 5.66 -16.28 0.21
CA LYS A 8 4.65 -17.25 0.66
C LYS A 8 5.12 -18.00 1.91
N ASP A 9 6.40 -18.38 1.96
CA ASP A 9 6.98 -19.03 3.13
C ASP A 9 7.02 -18.08 4.33
N PHE A 10 7.34 -16.79 4.09
CA PHE A 10 7.26 -15.77 5.14
C PHE A 10 5.83 -15.67 5.70
N ILE A 11 4.82 -15.55 4.84
CA ILE A 11 3.41 -15.45 5.26
C ILE A 11 2.97 -16.70 6.03
N ARG A 12 3.33 -17.90 5.57
CA ARG A 12 3.05 -19.16 6.27
C ARG A 12 3.70 -19.19 7.66
N SER A 13 4.88 -18.60 7.81
CA SER A 13 5.57 -18.53 9.10
C SER A 13 4.83 -17.68 10.14
N LEU A 14 3.91 -16.84 9.69
CA LEU A 14 3.02 -16.02 10.55
C LEU A 14 1.73 -16.75 10.95
N ASP A 15 1.51 -17.98 10.47
CA ASP A 15 0.27 -18.75 10.61
C ASP A 15 -0.96 -18.02 10.00
N LEU A 16 -0.76 -17.35 8.87
CA LEU A 16 -1.77 -16.58 8.18
C LEU A 16 -1.95 -17.04 6.73
N SER A 17 -3.18 -16.86 6.23
CA SER A 17 -3.55 -17.15 4.85
C SER A 17 -4.31 -15.96 4.27
N PRO A 18 -3.61 -14.95 3.73
CA PRO A 18 -4.25 -13.82 3.06
C PRO A 18 -5.14 -14.28 1.89
N PRO A 19 -6.18 -13.51 1.52
CA PRO A 19 -6.99 -13.77 0.34
C PRO A 19 -6.23 -13.41 -0.94
N PHE A 20 -5.27 -14.25 -1.34
CA PHE A 20 -4.32 -13.97 -2.41
C PHE A 20 -4.99 -13.57 -3.72
N GLU A 21 -5.99 -14.34 -4.15
CA GLU A 21 -6.69 -14.10 -5.43
C GLU A 21 -7.37 -12.72 -5.44
N GLU A 22 -8.08 -12.38 -4.37
CA GLU A 22 -8.79 -11.10 -4.25
C GLU A 22 -7.80 -9.91 -4.18
N LEU A 23 -6.66 -10.08 -3.52
CA LEU A 23 -5.60 -9.06 -3.49
C LEU A 23 -4.94 -8.91 -4.87
N TYR A 24 -4.78 -9.99 -5.61
CA TYR A 24 -4.25 -9.95 -6.97
C TYR A 24 -5.23 -9.29 -7.94
N GLU A 25 -6.52 -9.63 -7.88
CA GLU A 25 -7.57 -8.97 -8.65
C GLU A 25 -7.65 -7.46 -8.35
N LEU A 26 -7.50 -7.07 -7.09
CA LEU A 26 -7.43 -5.67 -6.70
C LEU A 26 -6.23 -4.98 -7.37
N GLY A 27 -5.07 -5.64 -7.39
CA GLY A 27 -3.87 -5.15 -8.07
C GLY A 27 -4.06 -5.01 -9.58
N ASP A 28 -4.68 -6.01 -10.25
CA ASP A 28 -5.03 -5.98 -11.67
C ASP A 28 -5.88 -4.76 -12.00
N ARG A 29 -6.92 -4.52 -11.21
CA ARG A 29 -7.86 -3.42 -11.38
C ARG A 29 -7.28 -2.05 -11.05
N LEU A 30 -6.31 -1.97 -10.14
CA LEU A 30 -5.62 -0.72 -9.77
C LEU A 30 -4.47 -0.37 -10.73
N GLY A 31 -4.06 -1.32 -11.58
CA GLY A 31 -2.94 -1.14 -12.48
C GLY A 31 -1.58 -1.39 -11.83
N ALA A 32 -1.51 -2.24 -10.81
CA ALA A 32 -0.26 -2.72 -10.22
C ALA A 32 0.35 -3.86 -11.06
N ILE A 33 0.35 -3.73 -12.38
CA ILE A 33 0.89 -4.68 -13.34
C ILE A 33 2.00 -4.04 -14.18
N LEU A 34 2.99 -4.84 -14.55
CA LEU A 34 3.96 -4.48 -15.56
C LEU A 34 3.55 -5.06 -16.91
N VAL A 35 3.63 -4.22 -17.93
CA VAL A 35 3.44 -4.62 -19.32
C VAL A 35 4.74 -4.35 -20.09
N ASN A 36 5.04 -5.20 -21.07
CA ASN A 36 6.19 -5.00 -21.94
C ASN A 36 5.95 -3.86 -22.96
N GLN A 37 6.95 -3.56 -23.79
CA GLN A 37 6.86 -2.51 -24.81
C GLN A 37 5.76 -2.75 -25.86
N LYS A 38 5.28 -3.99 -26.00
CA LYS A 38 4.19 -4.35 -26.91
C LYS A 38 2.80 -4.24 -26.25
N GLY A 39 2.75 -3.96 -24.94
CA GLY A 39 1.50 -3.90 -24.16
C GLY A 39 1.05 -5.26 -23.60
N ASP A 40 1.85 -6.33 -23.81
CA ASP A 40 1.52 -7.64 -23.23
C ASP A 40 1.87 -7.66 -21.74
N TYR A 41 1.08 -8.42 -20.97
CA TYR A 41 1.35 -8.66 -19.56
C TYR A 41 2.74 -9.29 -19.37
N GLU A 42 3.52 -8.74 -18.47
CA GLU A 42 4.86 -9.22 -18.16
C GLU A 42 4.91 -9.88 -16.78
N GLN A 43 4.47 -9.18 -15.76
CA GLN A 43 4.42 -9.73 -14.40
C GLN A 43 3.53 -8.91 -13.45
N HIS A 44 3.13 -9.56 -12.36
CA HIS A 44 2.50 -8.90 -11.22
C HIS A 44 3.54 -8.24 -10.31
N VAL A 45 3.27 -6.99 -9.90
CA VAL A 45 4.03 -6.31 -8.84
C VAL A 45 3.35 -6.53 -7.48
N TYR A 46 2.66 -7.66 -7.31
CA TYR A 46 1.68 -7.86 -6.23
C TYR A 46 2.23 -8.50 -4.96
N VAL A 47 3.47 -8.96 -4.97
CA VAL A 47 4.04 -9.72 -3.85
C VAL A 47 3.92 -8.96 -2.52
N ARG A 48 4.03 -7.63 -2.57
CA ARG A 48 3.92 -6.78 -1.37
C ARG A 48 2.52 -6.74 -0.75
N GLY A 49 1.47 -6.83 -1.56
CA GLY A 49 0.09 -6.77 -1.05
C GLY A 49 -0.23 -7.85 -0.01
N PRO A 50 -0.05 -9.15 -0.32
CA PRO A 50 -0.23 -10.23 0.65
C PRO A 50 0.69 -10.13 1.88
N ILE A 51 1.93 -9.64 1.72
CA ILE A 51 2.85 -9.43 2.85
C ILE A 51 2.32 -8.34 3.79
N LEU A 52 1.91 -7.20 3.24
CA LEU A 52 1.35 -6.10 4.01
C LEU A 52 0.05 -6.51 4.70
N TYR A 53 -0.84 -7.22 3.99
CA TYR A 53 -2.04 -7.79 4.58
C TYR A 53 -1.71 -8.68 5.78
N ALA A 54 -0.75 -9.60 5.63
CA ALA A 54 -0.35 -10.51 6.69
C ALA A 54 0.26 -9.77 7.90
N LEU A 55 1.12 -8.79 7.66
CA LEU A 55 1.72 -7.99 8.73
C LEU A 55 0.67 -7.19 9.51
N ILE A 56 -0.24 -6.49 8.81
CA ILE A 56 -1.34 -5.75 9.45
C ILE A 56 -2.25 -6.70 10.24
N SER A 57 -2.58 -7.87 9.70
CA SER A 57 -3.40 -8.88 10.40
C SER A 57 -2.73 -9.41 11.65
N LYS A 58 -1.39 -9.59 11.63
CA LYS A 58 -0.61 -10.11 12.76
C LYS A 58 -0.38 -9.07 13.84
N LEU A 59 0.06 -7.88 13.45
CA LEU A 59 0.47 -6.81 14.35
C LEU A 59 -0.71 -6.00 14.89
N LYS A 60 -1.81 -5.95 14.12
CA LYS A 60 -3.05 -5.20 14.42
C LYS A 60 -2.81 -3.74 14.81
N PRO A 61 -1.99 -2.99 14.06
CA PRO A 61 -1.71 -1.59 14.35
C PRO A 61 -2.98 -0.76 14.15
N LYS A 62 -3.20 0.23 15.03
CA LYS A 62 -4.29 1.21 14.88
C LYS A 62 -3.88 2.39 14.01
N THR A 63 -2.59 2.66 13.93
CA THR A 63 -2.03 3.80 13.19
C THR A 63 -0.93 3.34 12.26
N VAL A 64 -1.20 3.44 10.96
CA VAL A 64 -0.27 3.05 9.90
C VAL A 64 0.13 4.28 9.11
N LEU A 65 1.42 4.40 8.75
CA LEU A 65 1.93 5.43 7.86
C LEU A 65 2.58 4.77 6.64
N GLU A 66 2.09 5.12 5.46
CA GLU A 66 2.68 4.74 4.19
C GLU A 66 3.35 5.94 3.54
N PHE A 67 4.57 5.75 3.07
CA PHE A 67 5.30 6.70 2.24
C PHE A 67 5.25 6.21 0.78
N GLY A 68 4.53 6.95 -0.07
CA GLY A 68 4.30 6.60 -1.47
C GLY A 68 2.93 5.94 -1.68
N THR A 69 1.90 6.75 -1.97
CA THR A 69 0.55 6.25 -2.29
C THR A 69 0.48 5.61 -3.67
N ALA A 70 1.10 6.26 -4.67
CA ALA A 70 1.02 5.88 -6.08
C ALA A 70 -0.43 5.54 -6.52
N GLY A 71 -0.68 4.34 -7.04
CA GLY A 71 -2.02 3.84 -7.42
C GLY A 71 -2.88 3.39 -6.23
N GLY A 72 -2.31 3.26 -5.02
CA GLY A 72 -3.00 2.90 -3.78
C GLY A 72 -3.10 1.40 -3.49
N TYR A 73 -2.39 0.56 -4.23
CA TYR A 73 -2.48 -0.90 -4.03
C TYR A 73 -2.09 -1.34 -2.62
N SER A 74 -0.95 -0.89 -2.13
CA SER A 74 -0.46 -1.22 -0.78
C SER A 74 -1.42 -0.73 0.31
N ALA A 75 -1.86 0.55 0.21
CA ALA A 75 -2.81 1.13 1.15
C ALA A 75 -4.13 0.34 1.21
N LEU A 76 -4.67 -0.04 0.05
CA LEU A 76 -5.92 -0.81 -0.02
C LEU A 76 -5.76 -2.26 0.47
N CYS A 77 -4.59 -2.90 0.27
CA CYS A 77 -4.30 -4.21 0.87
C CYS A 77 -4.21 -4.13 2.40
N MET A 78 -3.58 -3.09 2.94
CA MET A 78 -3.54 -2.84 4.38
C MET A 78 -4.93 -2.52 4.95
N ALA A 79 -5.72 -1.71 4.23
CA ALA A 79 -7.11 -1.41 4.60
C ALA A 79 -7.98 -2.68 4.61
N ARG A 80 -7.81 -3.57 3.63
CA ARG A 80 -8.49 -4.86 3.59
C ARG A 80 -8.16 -5.70 4.84
N ALA A 81 -6.90 -5.77 5.24
CA ALA A 81 -6.51 -6.46 6.46
C ALA A 81 -7.16 -5.85 7.71
N MET A 82 -7.26 -4.51 7.78
CA MET A 82 -7.93 -3.85 8.90
C MET A 82 -9.42 -4.19 8.97
N VAL A 83 -10.12 -4.21 7.82
CA VAL A 83 -11.55 -4.55 7.76
C VAL A 83 -11.76 -6.01 8.13
N ASP A 84 -11.07 -6.95 7.49
CA ASP A 84 -11.22 -8.39 7.71
C ASP A 84 -10.93 -8.81 9.17
N ASN A 85 -10.06 -8.07 9.86
CA ASN A 85 -9.68 -8.35 11.25
C ASN A 85 -10.35 -7.43 12.28
N ASN A 86 -11.35 -6.62 11.88
CA ASN A 86 -12.06 -5.66 12.75
C ASN A 86 -11.09 -4.72 13.50
N ILE A 87 -10.04 -4.25 12.83
CA ILE A 87 -9.08 -3.32 13.41
C ILE A 87 -9.66 -1.90 13.30
N ASP A 88 -9.92 -1.28 14.45
CA ASP A 88 -10.32 0.14 14.51
C ASP A 88 -9.08 1.02 14.39
N GLY A 89 -8.63 1.19 13.15
CA GLY A 89 -7.41 1.90 12.79
C GLY A 89 -7.54 2.73 11.51
N LYS A 90 -6.50 3.51 11.23
CA LYS A 90 -6.38 4.34 10.03
C LYS A 90 -4.99 4.19 9.40
N ILE A 91 -4.98 4.34 8.07
CA ILE A 91 -3.77 4.35 7.25
C ILE A 91 -3.60 5.77 6.71
N PHE A 92 -2.56 6.43 7.14
CA PHE A 92 -2.12 7.71 6.60
C PHE A 92 -1.16 7.41 5.45
N THR A 93 -1.47 7.88 4.24
CA THR A 93 -0.62 7.64 3.07
C THR A 93 -0.17 8.95 2.46
N VAL A 94 1.14 9.13 2.32
CA VAL A 94 1.76 10.40 1.89
C VAL A 94 2.29 10.25 0.48
N ASP A 95 1.88 11.15 -0.43
CA ASP A 95 2.43 11.24 -1.78
C ASP A 95 2.55 12.70 -2.22
N ARG A 96 3.56 12.99 -3.05
CA ARG A 96 3.71 14.31 -3.68
C ARG A 96 2.55 14.66 -4.63
N LEU A 97 1.93 13.64 -5.22
CA LEU A 97 0.77 13.79 -6.09
C LEU A 97 -0.51 13.75 -5.27
N SER A 98 -1.41 14.67 -5.54
CA SER A 98 -2.73 14.66 -4.89
C SER A 98 -3.59 13.50 -5.39
N MET A 99 -4.61 13.15 -4.62
CA MET A 99 -5.59 12.12 -4.99
C MET A 99 -6.36 12.47 -6.28
N ASP A 100 -6.41 13.75 -6.66
CA ASP A 100 -7.06 14.24 -7.89
C ASP A 100 -6.11 14.28 -9.09
N PHE A 101 -4.81 13.99 -8.89
CA PHE A 101 -3.85 14.01 -9.99
C PHE A 101 -4.08 12.82 -10.92
N PRO A 102 -4.33 13.04 -12.24
CA PRO A 102 -4.58 11.95 -13.18
C PRO A 102 -3.30 11.18 -13.48
N GLN A 103 -3.32 9.87 -13.24
CA GLN A 103 -2.22 8.96 -13.53
C GLN A 103 -2.60 8.04 -14.69
N THR A 104 -1.64 7.74 -15.54
CA THR A 104 -1.78 6.70 -16.57
C THR A 104 -1.43 5.35 -15.95
N ARG A 105 -2.31 4.36 -16.11
CA ARG A 105 -2.14 3.02 -15.55
C ARG A 105 -2.65 1.95 -16.50
N ASN A 106 -1.99 0.81 -16.52
CA ASN A 106 -2.46 -0.37 -17.23
C ASN A 106 -3.29 -1.21 -16.26
N VAL A 107 -4.56 -1.38 -16.56
CA VAL A 107 -5.49 -2.18 -15.75
C VAL A 107 -5.88 -3.44 -16.49
N LYS A 108 -6.12 -4.51 -15.73
CA LYS A 108 -6.58 -5.78 -16.27
C LYS A 108 -7.97 -6.06 -15.73
N ASP A 109 -8.90 -6.38 -16.61
CA ASP A 109 -10.28 -6.70 -16.26
C ASP A 109 -10.45 -8.20 -15.87
N SER A 110 -11.65 -8.57 -15.42
CA SER A 110 -11.99 -9.95 -15.04
C SER A 110 -11.94 -10.95 -16.20
N SER A 111 -11.96 -10.47 -17.44
CA SER A 111 -11.80 -11.30 -18.64
C SER A 111 -10.34 -11.45 -19.05
N GLY A 112 -9.41 -10.79 -18.34
CA GLY A 112 -7.99 -10.83 -18.61
C GLY A 112 -7.50 -9.80 -19.63
N ASN A 113 -8.38 -8.91 -20.14
CA ASN A 113 -7.98 -7.88 -21.10
C ASN A 113 -7.24 -6.75 -20.39
N ILE A 114 -6.13 -6.33 -20.98
CA ILE A 114 -5.35 -5.19 -20.49
C ILE A 114 -5.71 -3.94 -21.28
N SER A 115 -5.98 -2.87 -20.55
CA SER A 115 -6.25 -1.56 -21.13
C SER A 115 -5.48 -0.47 -20.39
N THR A 116 -5.11 0.58 -21.14
CA THR A 116 -4.48 1.77 -20.55
C THR A 116 -5.56 2.80 -20.28
N ILE A 117 -5.66 3.22 -19.03
CA ILE A 117 -6.59 4.27 -18.61
C ILE A 117 -5.83 5.46 -18.03
N LYS A 118 -6.47 6.64 -18.06
CA LYS A 118 -5.98 7.83 -17.36
C LYS A 118 -7.06 8.27 -16.38
N SER A 119 -6.77 8.23 -15.09
CA SER A 119 -7.71 8.60 -14.03
C SER A 119 -6.96 8.97 -12.76
N SER A 120 -7.56 9.78 -11.93
CA SER A 120 -7.08 10.07 -10.58
C SER A 120 -7.43 8.93 -9.61
N ASN A 121 -6.83 8.93 -8.41
CA ASN A 121 -7.19 7.96 -7.39
C ASN A 121 -8.63 8.19 -6.89
N ASN A 122 -9.05 9.45 -6.73
CA ASN A 122 -10.42 9.79 -6.34
C ASN A 122 -11.48 9.29 -7.33
N GLU A 123 -11.16 9.27 -8.64
CA GLU A 123 -12.06 8.75 -9.67
C GLU A 123 -12.03 7.23 -9.79
N HIS A 124 -10.88 6.60 -9.48
CA HIS A 124 -10.64 5.19 -9.76
C HIS A 124 -10.95 4.27 -8.57
N TRP A 125 -10.51 4.64 -7.37
CA TRP A 125 -10.72 3.80 -6.18
C TRP A 125 -12.18 3.42 -5.94
N PRO A 126 -13.18 4.31 -6.06
CA PRO A 126 -14.59 3.93 -5.87
C PRO A 126 -15.13 2.90 -6.87
N LYS A 127 -14.43 2.70 -8.00
CA LYS A 127 -14.80 1.72 -9.03
C LYS A 127 -14.22 0.33 -8.74
N VAL A 128 -13.17 0.24 -7.91
CA VAL A 128 -12.37 -0.99 -7.72
C VAL A 128 -12.31 -1.47 -6.27
N ALA A 129 -12.63 -0.61 -5.32
CA ALA A 129 -12.61 -0.91 -3.89
C ALA A 129 -13.92 -0.49 -3.21
N SER A 130 -14.28 -1.17 -2.13
CA SER A 130 -15.45 -0.80 -1.34
C SER A 130 -15.24 0.51 -0.59
N LYS A 131 -16.33 1.21 -0.28
CA LYS A 131 -16.31 2.43 0.52
C LYS A 131 -15.65 2.20 1.88
N GLU A 132 -15.89 1.06 2.51
CA GLU A 132 -15.33 0.68 3.80
C GLU A 132 -13.80 0.63 3.80
N LEU A 133 -13.19 0.10 2.72
CA LEU A 133 -11.74 0.09 2.56
C LEU A 133 -11.19 1.51 2.38
N ILE A 134 -11.83 2.31 1.52
CA ILE A 134 -11.40 3.68 1.23
C ILE A 134 -11.46 4.55 2.50
N GLU A 135 -12.49 4.38 3.32
CA GLU A 135 -12.65 5.12 4.58
C GLU A 135 -11.59 4.81 5.64
N LYS A 136 -10.85 3.69 5.52
CA LYS A 136 -9.68 3.41 6.37
C LYS A 136 -8.48 4.28 6.01
N ILE A 137 -8.43 4.89 4.82
CA ILE A 137 -7.27 5.56 4.27
C ILE A 137 -7.43 7.09 4.36
N ILE A 138 -6.42 7.76 4.87
CA ILE A 138 -6.32 9.22 4.96
C ILE A 138 -5.15 9.67 4.09
N PRO A 139 -5.40 10.19 2.88
CA PRO A 139 -4.34 10.65 2.00
C PRO A 139 -3.80 12.02 2.44
N ILE A 140 -2.49 12.18 2.34
CA ILE A 140 -1.75 13.39 2.67
C ILE A 140 -0.94 13.78 1.44
N THR A 141 -1.19 14.96 0.89
CA THR A 141 -0.45 15.46 -0.27
C THR A 141 0.76 16.26 0.15
N GLY A 142 1.94 15.92 -0.39
CA GLY A 142 3.18 16.63 -0.18
C GLY A 142 4.41 15.73 -0.22
N TYR A 143 5.58 16.35 -0.20
CA TYR A 143 6.84 15.62 -0.02
C TYR A 143 6.89 15.03 1.40
N THR A 144 7.23 13.75 1.50
CA THR A 144 7.06 12.91 2.68
C THR A 144 7.44 13.59 4.00
N GLY A 145 8.69 13.95 4.22
CA GLY A 145 9.12 14.58 5.47
C GLY A 145 8.51 15.98 5.72
N GLN A 146 8.30 16.77 4.67
CA GLN A 146 7.72 18.11 4.82
C GLN A 146 6.22 18.07 5.12
N ALA A 147 5.51 17.09 4.56
CA ALA A 147 4.09 16.91 4.79
C ALA A 147 3.81 16.51 6.24
N LEU A 148 4.62 15.60 6.79
CA LEU A 148 4.48 15.13 8.17
C LEU A 148 4.69 16.23 9.22
N ASN A 149 5.57 17.18 8.95
CA ASN A 149 5.83 18.31 9.85
C ASN A 149 4.66 19.32 9.96
N LYS A 150 3.68 19.23 9.06
CA LYS A 150 2.54 20.17 8.98
C LYS A 150 1.24 19.60 9.51
N ILE A 151 1.24 18.34 9.92
CA ILE A 151 0.03 17.60 10.30
C ILE A 151 0.24 17.01 11.69
N ASP A 152 -0.75 17.18 12.55
CA ASP A 152 -0.77 16.49 13.85
C ASP A 152 -1.23 15.04 13.63
N LEU A 153 -0.26 14.14 13.54
CA LEU A 153 -0.48 12.71 13.38
C LEU A 153 -0.53 12.01 14.73
N PRO A 154 -1.39 10.99 14.89
CA PRO A 154 -1.26 10.09 16.02
C PRO A 154 0.11 9.37 15.95
N LYS A 155 0.55 8.84 17.09
CA LYS A 155 1.82 8.08 17.11
C LYS A 155 1.71 6.83 16.25
N ILE A 156 2.61 6.69 15.27
CA ILE A 156 2.60 5.63 14.26
C ILE A 156 3.12 4.32 14.86
N GLU A 157 2.35 3.25 14.69
CA GLU A 157 2.65 1.91 15.20
C GLU A 157 3.25 0.99 14.12
N PHE A 158 2.89 1.21 12.85
CA PHE A 158 3.44 0.49 11.70
C PHE A 158 3.71 1.46 10.56
N SER A 159 4.79 1.27 9.82
CA SER A 159 5.06 2.05 8.61
C SER A 159 5.52 1.19 7.45
N TYR A 160 5.13 1.59 6.23
CA TYR A 160 5.64 1.08 4.97
C TYR A 160 6.31 2.21 4.18
N ILE A 161 7.60 2.06 3.89
CA ILE A 161 8.40 3.07 3.17
C ILE A 161 8.65 2.59 1.74
N ASP A 162 7.92 3.17 0.77
CA ASP A 162 7.96 2.82 -0.66
C ASP A 162 7.85 4.07 -1.56
N ALA A 163 8.33 5.24 -1.09
CA ALA A 163 8.25 6.49 -1.85
C ALA A 163 9.48 6.73 -2.72
N ALA A 164 10.65 6.70 -2.14
CA ALA A 164 11.92 6.98 -2.81
C ALA A 164 12.77 5.70 -2.89
N HIS A 165 13.28 5.39 -4.11
CA HIS A 165 14.07 4.18 -4.34
C HIS A 165 15.58 4.46 -4.40
N HIS A 166 16.05 5.48 -3.68
CA HIS A 166 17.46 5.80 -3.54
C HIS A 166 17.82 6.07 -2.06
N TYR A 167 19.06 5.80 -1.70
CA TYR A 167 19.52 5.79 -0.30
C TYR A 167 19.14 7.05 0.48
N GLU A 168 19.40 8.24 -0.05
CA GLU A 168 19.12 9.51 0.68
C GLU A 168 17.62 9.74 0.87
N GLY A 169 16.79 9.31 -0.09
CA GLY A 169 15.32 9.41 0.03
C GLY A 169 14.78 8.48 1.10
N VAL A 170 15.14 7.20 1.07
CA VAL A 170 14.73 6.21 2.07
C VAL A 170 15.20 6.63 3.47
N LYS A 171 16.43 7.08 3.58
CA LYS A 171 17.00 7.61 4.83
C LYS A 171 16.22 8.80 5.36
N HIS A 172 15.89 9.77 4.50
CA HIS A 172 15.09 10.94 4.88
C HIS A 172 13.69 10.53 5.36
N ASP A 173 13.02 9.62 4.65
CA ASP A 173 11.69 9.11 5.02
C ASP A 173 11.75 8.39 6.37
N PHE A 174 12.77 7.56 6.59
CA PHE A 174 12.95 6.89 7.87
C PHE A 174 13.18 7.86 9.04
N TYR A 175 14.04 8.87 8.89
CA TYR A 175 14.22 9.88 9.93
C TYR A 175 12.93 10.70 10.18
N SER A 176 12.17 10.97 9.15
CA SER A 176 10.86 11.64 9.29
C SER A 176 9.86 10.78 10.06
N LEU A 177 9.87 9.45 9.80
CA LEU A 177 9.07 8.48 10.56
C LEU A 177 9.41 8.50 12.06
N LEU A 178 10.69 8.55 12.43
CA LEU A 178 11.11 8.52 13.85
C LEU A 178 10.47 9.65 14.68
N ASN A 179 10.22 10.81 14.09
CA ASN A 179 9.62 11.96 14.78
C ASN A 179 8.14 11.72 15.14
N VAL A 180 7.43 10.89 14.37
CA VAL A 180 6.00 10.63 14.53
C VAL A 180 5.70 9.23 15.08
N SER A 181 6.71 8.37 15.20
CA SER A 181 6.54 6.98 15.67
C SER A 181 6.16 6.87 17.15
N ALA A 182 5.50 5.79 17.48
CA ALA A 182 5.33 5.29 18.84
C ALA A 182 6.68 4.86 19.44
N LYS A 183 6.76 4.66 20.76
CA LYS A 183 8.01 4.15 21.40
C LYS A 183 8.41 2.75 20.90
N LYS A 184 7.41 1.97 20.49
CA LYS A 184 7.60 0.68 19.82
C LYS A 184 6.76 0.74 18.55
N PHE A 185 7.39 0.48 17.42
CA PHE A 185 6.76 0.45 16.11
C PHE A 185 7.48 -0.54 15.20
N ASP A 186 6.81 -0.97 14.16
CA ASP A 186 7.34 -1.84 13.13
C ASP A 186 7.46 -1.07 11.80
N VAL A 187 8.47 -1.38 11.00
CA VAL A 187 8.70 -0.75 9.70
C VAL A 187 9.08 -1.79 8.65
N LEU A 188 8.47 -1.65 7.47
CA LEU A 188 8.81 -2.40 6.25
C LEU A 188 9.36 -1.43 5.20
N PHE A 189 10.41 -1.85 4.50
CA PHE A 189 11.03 -1.12 3.38
C PHE A 189 10.80 -1.87 2.08
#